data_9b82c38181a98d2134605adf69dedcc9
#
_entry.id   9b82c38181a98d2134605adf69dedcc9
#
_cell.length_a   1.000
_cell.length_b   1.000
_cell.length_c   1.000
_cell.angle_alpha   90.00
_cell.angle_beta   90.00
_cell.angle_gamma   90.00
#
_symmetry.space_group_name_H-M   'P 1'
#
loop_
_entity.id
_entity.type
_entity.pdbx_description
1 polymer ?
#
loop_
_entity_poly.entity_id
_entity_poly.type
_entity_poly.pdbx_seq_one_letter_code
_entity_poly.pdbx_strand_id
1 'polypeptide(L)'
;YEKKYPDICRAIHQENKGHGGAVNTGIKNATGIYLKVVDSDDWVNEYAYGEILDTLANFYKQGTVLDMLLSNYVYEKQGAKKKTVIHYRHAIPKDQIFCWDDVGRFPVSQYILMHSVIYRTALLRECDLELPEHTFYVDNIYVYKPFPYVRVMYYLDVDFYMYYTGREDQSVNQQVMMKRIDQQDRVNRIIFGAFDLEKISNKKLRSYLYSYLQIMCTVTTVHYALINTEDSKQKKEALWSYMKKENETMWHHLRFSAQGIALNLPGKVGRAIVCRGYGLAQRFFGFS
;
A
#
# COMPACT_ATOMS: atom_id res chain seq x y z
N TYR A 1 -0.32 -8.56 -28.27
CA TYR A 1 -1.14 -7.33 -28.22
C TYR A 1 -0.46 -6.17 -28.96
N GLU A 2 0.83 -5.88 -28.75
CA GLU A 2 1.55 -4.80 -29.41
C GLU A 2 1.43 -4.81 -30.92
N LYS A 3 1.60 -5.99 -31.57
CA LYS A 3 1.41 -6.14 -33.03
C LYS A 3 -0.04 -5.87 -33.50
N LYS A 4 -1.04 -6.15 -32.64
CA LYS A 4 -2.45 -5.96 -32.94
C LYS A 4 -2.94 -4.53 -32.68
N TYR A 5 -2.32 -3.85 -31.70
CA TYR A 5 -2.71 -2.53 -31.23
C TYR A 5 -1.47 -1.66 -31.00
N PRO A 6 -0.70 -1.32 -32.06
CA PRO A 6 0.61 -0.65 -31.91
C PRO A 6 0.51 0.77 -31.33
N ASP A 7 -0.62 1.44 -31.53
CA ASP A 7 -0.85 2.79 -31.01
C ASP A 7 -1.30 2.82 -29.54
N ILE A 8 -1.68 1.66 -28.98
CA ILE A 8 -2.23 1.54 -27.64
C ILE A 8 -1.29 0.72 -26.74
N CYS A 9 -0.75 -0.39 -27.28
CA CYS A 9 0.06 -1.35 -26.54
C CYS A 9 1.53 -1.21 -26.92
N ARG A 10 2.38 -0.98 -25.91
CA ARG A 10 3.83 -0.94 -26.06
C ARG A 10 4.49 -1.92 -25.11
N ALA A 11 5.22 -2.89 -25.61
CA ALA A 11 6.02 -3.82 -24.82
C ALA A 11 7.41 -3.25 -24.56
N ILE A 12 7.84 -3.28 -23.29
CA ILE A 12 9.20 -2.89 -22.90
C ILE A 12 9.88 -4.12 -22.31
N HIS A 13 10.83 -4.67 -23.03
CA HIS A 13 11.64 -5.79 -22.58
C HIS A 13 12.87 -5.29 -21.82
N GLN A 14 13.08 -5.83 -20.63
CA GLN A 14 14.20 -5.48 -19.77
C GLN A 14 14.71 -6.70 -19.03
N GLU A 15 15.92 -6.61 -18.48
CA GLU A 15 16.40 -7.57 -17.50
C GLU A 15 15.47 -7.62 -16.30
N ASN A 16 15.29 -8.81 -15.71
CA ASN A 16 14.42 -8.96 -14.54
C ASN A 16 14.99 -8.19 -13.35
N LYS A 17 14.28 -7.17 -12.93
CA LYS A 17 14.57 -6.30 -11.77
C LYS A 17 13.51 -6.40 -10.67
N GLY A 18 12.65 -7.42 -10.78
CA GLY A 18 11.50 -7.61 -9.90
C GLY A 18 10.38 -6.61 -10.17
N HIS A 19 9.32 -6.69 -9.36
CA HIS A 19 8.12 -5.85 -9.49
C HIS A 19 8.46 -4.35 -9.46
N GLY A 20 9.27 -3.91 -8.49
CA GLY A 20 9.68 -2.50 -8.38
C GLY A 20 10.37 -1.96 -9.64
N GLY A 21 11.28 -2.76 -10.23
CA GLY A 21 11.96 -2.38 -11.47
C GLY A 21 11.01 -2.26 -12.66
N ALA A 22 9.99 -3.14 -12.74
CA ALA A 22 8.95 -3.05 -13.78
C ALA A 22 8.10 -1.78 -13.62
N VAL A 23 7.67 -1.46 -12.40
CA VAL A 23 6.90 -0.24 -12.11
C VAL A 23 7.71 1.03 -12.40
N ASN A 24 9.00 1.07 -11.98
CA ASN A 24 9.89 2.19 -12.29
C ASN A 24 10.01 2.43 -13.81
N THR A 25 10.17 1.34 -14.57
CA THR A 25 10.21 1.42 -16.04
C THR A 25 8.89 1.92 -16.61
N GLY A 26 7.75 1.47 -16.05
CA GLY A 26 6.43 1.96 -16.41
C GLY A 26 6.29 3.47 -16.17
N ILE A 27 6.64 3.97 -15.00
CA ILE A 27 6.59 5.40 -14.64
C ILE A 27 7.47 6.24 -15.58
N LYS A 28 8.69 5.75 -15.86
CA LYS A 28 9.63 6.44 -16.75
C LYS A 28 9.10 6.59 -18.18
N ASN A 29 8.42 5.56 -18.68
CA ASN A 29 7.97 5.50 -20.08
C ASN A 29 6.51 5.91 -20.27
N ALA A 30 5.74 6.14 -19.22
CA ALA A 30 4.35 6.57 -19.32
C ALA A 30 4.24 7.95 -19.95
N THR A 31 3.35 8.08 -20.94
CA THR A 31 3.06 9.34 -21.64
C THR A 31 1.66 9.87 -21.30
N GLY A 32 0.81 9.05 -20.70
CA GLY A 32 -0.54 9.44 -20.29
C GLY A 32 -0.53 10.40 -19.09
N ILE A 33 -1.59 11.19 -18.96
CA ILE A 33 -1.80 12.11 -17.83
C ILE A 33 -1.88 11.34 -16.52
N TYR A 34 -2.51 10.18 -16.56
CA TYR A 34 -2.69 9.29 -15.41
C TYR A 34 -2.01 7.95 -15.63
N LEU A 35 -1.56 7.36 -14.55
CA LEU A 35 -0.92 6.04 -14.52
C LEU A 35 -1.64 5.14 -13.53
N LYS A 36 -1.95 3.92 -13.99
CA LYS A 36 -2.45 2.81 -13.15
C LYS A 36 -1.52 1.61 -13.33
N VAL A 37 -1.06 1.06 -12.21
CA VAL A 37 -0.35 -0.23 -12.20
C VAL A 37 -1.39 -1.34 -12.09
N VAL A 38 -1.27 -2.34 -12.96
CA VAL A 38 -2.06 -3.59 -12.91
C VAL A 38 -1.08 -4.76 -12.92
N ASP A 39 -1.17 -5.62 -11.92
CA ASP A 39 -0.32 -6.81 -11.82
C ASP A 39 -0.70 -7.84 -12.88
N SER A 40 0.25 -8.67 -13.29
CA SER A 40 0.08 -9.58 -14.43
C SER A 40 -0.91 -10.72 -14.19
N ASP A 41 -1.24 -11.00 -12.94
CA ASP A 41 -2.19 -12.01 -12.51
C ASP A 41 -3.56 -11.43 -12.12
N ASP A 42 -3.72 -10.10 -12.21
CA ASP A 42 -4.93 -9.37 -11.90
C ASP A 42 -5.60 -8.82 -13.17
N TRP A 43 -6.80 -8.26 -13.02
CA TRP A 43 -7.51 -7.61 -14.12
C TRP A 43 -8.38 -6.45 -13.60
N VAL A 44 -8.98 -5.72 -14.53
CA VAL A 44 -9.89 -4.62 -14.23
C VAL A 44 -11.30 -4.92 -14.74
N ASN A 45 -12.31 -4.42 -14.04
CA ASN A 45 -13.69 -4.47 -14.49
C ASN A 45 -13.88 -3.48 -15.64
N GLU A 46 -14.35 -3.97 -16.78
CA GLU A 46 -14.47 -3.17 -18.02
C GLU A 46 -15.49 -2.03 -17.87
N TYR A 47 -16.62 -2.26 -17.22
CA TYR A 47 -17.62 -1.23 -16.96
C TYR A 47 -17.06 -0.12 -16.06
N ALA A 48 -16.47 -0.48 -14.93
CA ALA A 48 -15.83 0.47 -14.02
C ALA A 48 -14.66 1.22 -14.67
N TYR A 49 -13.96 0.58 -15.63
CA TYR A 49 -12.92 1.24 -16.40
C TYR A 49 -13.50 2.36 -17.28
N GLY A 50 -14.62 2.12 -17.96
CA GLY A 50 -15.34 3.14 -18.72
C GLY A 50 -15.73 4.34 -17.83
N GLU A 51 -16.33 4.07 -16.66
CA GLU A 51 -16.71 5.11 -15.69
C GLU A 51 -15.52 5.97 -15.22
N ILE A 52 -14.37 5.33 -14.98
CA ILE A 52 -13.13 6.04 -14.60
C ILE A 52 -12.64 6.92 -15.73
N LEU A 53 -12.60 6.40 -16.98
CA LEU A 53 -12.16 7.17 -18.13
C LEU A 53 -13.05 8.39 -18.39
N ASP A 54 -14.37 8.21 -18.33
CA ASP A 54 -15.33 9.30 -18.50
C ASP A 54 -15.18 10.36 -17.40
N THR A 55 -14.98 9.93 -16.14
CA THR A 55 -14.75 10.82 -15.01
C THR A 55 -13.48 11.66 -15.22
N LEU A 56 -12.37 11.02 -15.55
CA LEU A 56 -11.09 11.69 -15.78
C LEU A 56 -11.14 12.63 -17.01
N ALA A 57 -11.80 12.20 -18.09
CA ALA A 57 -11.98 13.01 -19.28
C ALA A 57 -12.85 14.25 -19.01
N ASN A 58 -13.91 14.11 -18.21
CA ASN A 58 -14.77 15.22 -17.84
C ASN A 58 -14.03 16.24 -16.97
N PHE A 59 -13.24 15.81 -15.98
CA PHE A 59 -12.40 16.73 -15.20
C PHE A 59 -11.39 17.45 -16.07
N TYR A 60 -10.73 16.73 -16.98
CA TYR A 60 -9.75 17.33 -17.90
C TYR A 60 -10.38 18.40 -18.81
N LYS A 61 -11.58 18.12 -19.38
CA LYS A 61 -12.34 19.09 -20.19
C LYS A 61 -12.73 20.35 -19.40
N GLN A 62 -12.94 20.20 -18.09
CA GLN A 62 -13.24 21.32 -17.16
C GLN A 62 -11.99 22.06 -16.67
N GLY A 63 -10.79 21.69 -17.15
CA GLY A 63 -9.53 22.27 -16.73
C GLY A 63 -9.06 21.81 -15.34
N THR A 64 -9.66 20.75 -14.79
CA THR A 64 -9.28 20.17 -13.50
C THR A 64 -8.42 18.92 -13.72
N VAL A 65 -7.24 18.88 -13.11
CA VAL A 65 -6.38 17.69 -13.13
C VAL A 65 -6.27 17.16 -11.71
N LEU A 66 -6.74 15.93 -11.48
CA LEU A 66 -6.63 15.26 -10.20
C LEU A 66 -5.19 14.81 -9.96
N ASP A 67 -4.72 14.86 -8.73
CA ASP A 67 -3.46 14.23 -8.34
C ASP A 67 -3.64 12.71 -8.14
N MET A 68 -4.80 12.31 -7.59
CA MET A 68 -5.12 10.92 -7.33
C MET A 68 -6.64 10.68 -7.50
N LEU A 69 -6.98 9.64 -8.29
CA LEU A 69 -8.30 9.05 -8.27
C LEU A 69 -8.25 7.74 -7.50
N LEU A 70 -9.22 7.52 -6.62
CA LEU A 70 -9.40 6.28 -5.86
C LEU A 70 -10.61 5.53 -6.37
N SER A 71 -10.52 4.20 -6.39
CA SER A 71 -11.63 3.28 -6.69
C SER A 71 -11.61 2.10 -5.71
N ASN A 72 -12.66 1.30 -5.72
CA ASN A 72 -12.68 0.04 -4.97
C ASN A 72 -11.80 -1.02 -5.64
N TYR A 73 -11.42 -2.01 -4.83
CA TYR A 73 -10.88 -3.26 -5.36
C TYR A 73 -11.62 -4.46 -4.73
N VAL A 74 -11.57 -5.58 -5.44
CA VAL A 74 -12.33 -6.78 -5.12
C VAL A 74 -11.37 -7.94 -4.95
N TYR A 75 -11.41 -8.62 -3.82
CA TYR A 75 -10.73 -9.90 -3.66
C TYR A 75 -11.45 -10.99 -4.44
N GLU A 76 -10.80 -11.48 -5.50
CA GLU A 76 -11.21 -12.64 -6.30
C GLU A 76 -10.48 -13.87 -5.77
N LYS A 77 -11.00 -14.44 -4.68
CA LYS A 77 -10.36 -15.59 -4.05
C LYS A 77 -10.73 -16.87 -4.80
N GLN A 78 -9.72 -17.64 -5.21
CA GLN A 78 -9.90 -18.93 -5.88
C GLN A 78 -10.80 -19.86 -5.05
N GLY A 79 -11.87 -20.37 -5.66
CA GLY A 79 -12.83 -21.26 -5.01
C GLY A 79 -13.83 -20.62 -4.04
N ALA A 80 -13.75 -19.31 -3.78
CA ALA A 80 -14.70 -18.62 -2.93
C ALA A 80 -16.01 -18.31 -3.68
N LYS A 81 -17.15 -18.59 -3.03
CA LYS A 81 -18.49 -18.26 -3.59
C LYS A 81 -18.85 -16.76 -3.48
N LYS A 82 -18.19 -16.03 -2.59
CA LYS A 82 -18.47 -14.61 -2.36
C LYS A 82 -17.21 -13.80 -2.56
N LYS A 83 -17.36 -12.70 -3.29
CA LYS A 83 -16.31 -11.68 -3.46
C LYS A 83 -16.32 -10.74 -2.25
N THR A 84 -15.16 -10.25 -1.86
CA THR A 84 -15.02 -9.24 -0.82
C THR A 84 -14.59 -7.94 -1.48
N VAL A 85 -15.46 -6.93 -1.41
CA VAL A 85 -15.16 -5.58 -1.92
C VAL A 85 -14.55 -4.74 -0.81
N ILE A 86 -13.44 -4.10 -1.11
CA ILE A 86 -12.84 -3.08 -0.26
C ILE A 86 -13.20 -1.71 -0.83
N HIS A 87 -13.98 -0.97 -0.07
CA HIS A 87 -14.44 0.38 -0.39
C HIS A 87 -14.04 1.36 0.72
N TYR A 88 -13.98 2.64 0.39
CA TYR A 88 -13.47 3.68 1.30
C TYR A 88 -14.53 4.67 1.78
N ARG A 89 -15.80 4.43 1.46
CA ARG A 89 -16.94 5.35 1.76
C ARG A 89 -17.13 5.71 3.24
N HIS A 90 -16.48 4.98 4.15
CA HIS A 90 -16.50 5.29 5.58
C HIS A 90 -15.50 6.37 5.98
N ALA A 91 -14.46 6.57 5.19
CA ALA A 91 -13.33 7.44 5.51
C ALA A 91 -13.11 8.54 4.47
N ILE A 92 -13.64 8.38 3.26
CA ILE A 92 -13.39 9.28 2.13
C ILE A 92 -14.69 9.74 1.53
N PRO A 93 -14.87 11.05 1.26
CA PRO A 93 -16.02 11.55 0.50
C PRO A 93 -16.07 10.92 -0.89
N LYS A 94 -17.25 10.45 -1.30
CA LYS A 94 -17.45 9.86 -2.62
C LYS A 94 -18.05 10.87 -3.61
N ASP A 95 -17.75 10.66 -4.88
CA ASP A 95 -18.34 11.38 -6.01
C ASP A 95 -18.18 12.90 -5.94
N GLN A 96 -17.12 13.37 -5.27
CA GLN A 96 -16.77 14.78 -5.18
C GLN A 96 -15.26 14.97 -5.06
N ILE A 97 -14.76 16.14 -5.44
CA ILE A 97 -13.37 16.53 -5.19
C ILE A 97 -13.19 16.72 -3.70
N PHE A 98 -12.07 16.24 -3.17
CA PHE A 98 -11.70 16.37 -1.77
C PHE A 98 -10.18 16.50 -1.61
N CYS A 99 -9.75 16.91 -0.43
CA CYS A 99 -8.36 16.97 -0.02
C CYS A 99 -8.14 16.21 1.31
N TRP A 100 -6.93 16.21 1.83
CA TRP A 100 -6.64 15.51 3.08
C TRP A 100 -7.46 16.03 4.28
N ASP A 101 -7.89 17.29 4.26
CA ASP A 101 -8.74 17.84 5.34
C ASP A 101 -10.16 17.25 5.37
N ASP A 102 -10.59 16.64 4.29
CA ASP A 102 -11.90 16.00 4.17
C ASP A 102 -11.86 14.52 4.55
N VAL A 103 -10.64 13.94 4.65
CA VAL A 103 -10.45 12.52 4.96
C VAL A 103 -10.82 12.23 6.42
N GLY A 104 -11.68 11.21 6.62
CA GLY A 104 -12.06 10.70 7.91
C GLY A 104 -11.07 9.65 8.46
N ARG A 105 -11.48 9.01 9.55
CA ARG A 105 -10.67 7.95 10.17
C ARG A 105 -10.90 6.62 9.47
N PHE A 106 -9.82 5.99 9.00
CA PHE A 106 -9.88 4.63 8.49
C PHE A 106 -10.07 3.62 9.61
N PRO A 107 -10.84 2.53 9.38
CA PRO A 107 -10.83 1.37 10.27
C PRO A 107 -9.41 0.82 10.46
N VAL A 108 -9.13 0.21 11.61
CA VAL A 108 -7.77 -0.23 12.00
C VAL A 108 -7.11 -1.18 11.00
N SER A 109 -7.91 -1.94 10.24
CA SER A 109 -7.44 -2.92 9.25
C SER A 109 -7.50 -2.43 7.81
N GLN A 110 -7.92 -1.18 7.59
CA GLN A 110 -8.13 -0.65 6.25
C GLN A 110 -7.16 0.50 5.97
N TYR A 111 -6.52 0.43 4.83
CA TYR A 111 -5.65 1.48 4.31
C TYR A 111 -5.68 1.45 2.78
N ILE A 112 -5.21 2.51 2.16
CA ILE A 112 -5.19 2.64 0.70
C ILE A 112 -4.07 1.76 0.16
N LEU A 113 -4.41 0.87 -0.78
CA LEU A 113 -3.48 -0.01 -1.47
C LEU A 113 -3.26 0.44 -2.92
N MET A 114 -2.20 -0.07 -3.55
CA MET A 114 -1.87 0.17 -4.96
C MET A 114 -3.03 -0.17 -5.89
N HIS A 115 -3.81 -1.21 -5.55
CA HIS A 115 -4.99 -1.65 -6.30
C HIS A 115 -6.05 -0.55 -6.47
N SER A 116 -6.16 0.36 -5.49
CA SER A 116 -7.18 1.43 -5.48
C SER A 116 -6.75 2.73 -6.15
N VAL A 117 -5.45 2.97 -6.33
CA VAL A 117 -4.97 4.29 -6.74
C VAL A 117 -4.71 4.38 -8.24
N ILE A 118 -5.08 5.52 -8.80
CA ILE A 118 -4.68 6.01 -10.11
C ILE A 118 -4.03 7.37 -9.87
N TYR A 119 -2.76 7.50 -10.16
CA TYR A 119 -2.02 8.74 -9.91
C TYR A 119 -1.85 9.58 -11.18
N ARG A 120 -1.77 10.88 -11.04
CA ARG A 120 -1.21 11.75 -12.06
C ARG A 120 0.25 11.36 -12.31
N THR A 121 0.57 11.05 -13.57
CA THR A 121 1.91 10.55 -13.93
C THR A 121 3.03 11.53 -13.54
N ALA A 122 2.80 12.82 -13.73
CA ALA A 122 3.75 13.86 -13.35
C ALA A 122 4.02 13.86 -11.82
N LEU A 123 3.00 13.64 -10.98
CA LEU A 123 3.16 13.60 -9.53
C LEU A 123 4.11 12.49 -9.08
N LEU A 124 4.06 11.31 -9.71
CA LEU A 124 4.98 10.20 -9.40
C LEU A 124 6.44 10.56 -9.70
N ARG A 125 6.67 11.43 -10.70
CA ARG A 125 8.00 11.95 -11.02
C ARG A 125 8.40 13.11 -10.12
N GLU A 126 7.46 14.00 -9.78
CA GLU A 126 7.66 15.13 -8.87
C GLU A 126 8.07 14.70 -7.46
N CYS A 127 7.59 13.53 -7.00
CA CYS A 127 7.96 12.98 -5.70
C CYS A 127 9.19 12.06 -5.75
N ASP A 128 9.93 12.01 -6.87
CA ASP A 128 11.10 11.14 -7.08
C ASP A 128 10.82 9.69 -6.65
N LEU A 129 9.65 9.16 -7.06
CA LEU A 129 9.27 7.81 -6.71
C LEU A 129 10.20 6.80 -7.40
N GLU A 130 11.02 6.15 -6.62
CA GLU A 130 11.83 5.03 -7.05
C GLU A 130 11.61 3.84 -6.11
N LEU A 131 11.27 2.70 -6.69
CA LEU A 131 11.02 1.47 -5.96
C LEU A 131 12.29 0.60 -5.97
N PRO A 132 12.67 -0.03 -4.85
CA PRO A 132 13.82 -0.90 -4.81
C PRO A 132 13.62 -2.12 -5.71
N GLU A 133 14.66 -2.42 -6.49
CA GLU A 133 14.71 -3.60 -7.36
C GLU A 133 14.81 -4.88 -6.52
N HIS A 134 14.36 -6.02 -7.07
CA HIS A 134 14.39 -7.35 -6.45
C HIS A 134 13.81 -7.38 -5.02
N THR A 135 12.81 -6.55 -4.76
CA THR A 135 12.17 -6.44 -3.45
C THR A 135 10.66 -6.62 -3.60
N PHE A 136 10.07 -7.46 -2.74
CA PHE A 136 8.62 -7.61 -2.63
C PHE A 136 8.05 -6.51 -1.73
N TYR A 137 6.72 -6.35 -1.74
CA TYR A 137 5.98 -5.37 -0.89
C TYR A 137 6.27 -3.89 -1.20
N VAL A 138 6.88 -3.62 -2.34
CA VAL A 138 7.20 -2.24 -2.80
C VAL A 138 5.96 -1.43 -3.18
N ASP A 139 4.82 -2.09 -3.38
CA ASP A 139 3.49 -1.51 -3.52
C ASP A 139 3.16 -0.54 -2.36
N ASN A 140 3.63 -0.84 -1.15
CA ASN A 140 3.50 0.04 0.00
C ASN A 140 4.30 1.35 -0.16
N ILE A 141 5.49 1.31 -0.76
CA ILE A 141 6.27 2.51 -1.07
C ILE A 141 5.58 3.30 -2.17
N TYR A 142 5.08 2.61 -3.21
CA TYR A 142 4.35 3.20 -4.33
C TYR A 142 3.14 4.02 -3.87
N VAL A 143 2.45 3.56 -2.85
CA VAL A 143 1.29 4.26 -2.29
C VAL A 143 1.70 5.35 -1.31
N TYR A 144 2.61 5.06 -0.39
CA TYR A 144 2.95 5.93 0.75
C TYR A 144 3.72 7.18 0.33
N LYS A 145 4.74 7.02 -0.52
CA LYS A 145 5.67 8.10 -0.87
C LYS A 145 5.00 9.27 -1.61
N PRO A 146 4.01 9.08 -2.51
CA PRO A 146 3.31 10.18 -3.16
C PRO A 146 2.33 10.95 -2.26
N PHE A 147 1.81 10.39 -1.17
CA PHE A 147 0.73 11.01 -0.38
C PHE A 147 0.96 12.47 0.04
N PRO A 148 2.16 12.89 0.49
CA PRO A 148 2.40 14.30 0.85
C PRO A 148 2.33 15.27 -0.33
N TYR A 149 2.40 14.78 -1.56
CA TYR A 149 2.31 15.58 -2.79
C TYR A 149 0.88 15.65 -3.35
N VAL A 150 0.00 14.77 -2.90
CA VAL A 150 -1.40 14.69 -3.33
C VAL A 150 -2.22 15.81 -2.66
N ARG A 151 -2.86 16.65 -3.47
CA ARG A 151 -3.70 17.77 -3.01
C ARG A 151 -5.13 17.66 -3.46
N VAL A 152 -5.36 17.21 -4.71
CA VAL A 152 -6.68 17.13 -5.34
C VAL A 152 -7.02 15.67 -5.60
N MET A 153 -8.01 15.18 -4.89
CA MET A 153 -8.42 13.78 -4.91
C MET A 153 -9.87 13.64 -5.36
N TYR A 154 -10.18 12.47 -5.90
CA TYR A 154 -11.54 12.06 -6.18
C TYR A 154 -11.71 10.58 -5.86
N TYR A 155 -12.80 10.20 -5.23
CA TYR A 155 -13.14 8.81 -4.98
C TYR A 155 -14.38 8.44 -5.77
N LEU A 156 -14.20 7.60 -6.78
CA LEU A 156 -15.27 6.99 -7.56
C LEU A 156 -15.59 5.62 -6.95
N ASP A 157 -16.81 5.48 -6.43
CA ASP A 157 -17.24 4.28 -5.68
C ASP A 157 -17.64 3.15 -6.64
N VAL A 158 -16.69 2.68 -7.44
CA VAL A 158 -16.86 1.57 -8.42
C VAL A 158 -15.87 0.45 -8.14
N ASP A 159 -16.29 -0.78 -8.38
CA ASP A 159 -15.51 -2.00 -8.17
C ASP A 159 -14.60 -2.24 -9.39
N PHE A 160 -13.44 -1.58 -9.39
CA PHE A 160 -12.57 -1.48 -10.55
C PHE A 160 -11.53 -2.59 -10.65
N TYR A 161 -10.70 -2.72 -9.61
CA TYR A 161 -9.55 -3.63 -9.64
C TYR A 161 -9.92 -5.00 -9.09
N MET A 162 -9.70 -6.05 -9.87
CA MET A 162 -9.96 -7.44 -9.49
C MET A 162 -8.65 -8.09 -9.05
N TYR A 163 -8.46 -8.20 -7.74
CA TYR A 163 -7.28 -8.75 -7.12
C TYR A 163 -7.44 -10.26 -6.93
N TYR A 164 -6.72 -11.04 -7.74
CA TYR A 164 -6.78 -12.50 -7.69
C TYR A 164 -5.96 -13.04 -6.52
N THR A 165 -6.62 -13.75 -5.61
CA THR A 165 -6.00 -14.28 -4.39
C THR A 165 -6.31 -15.75 -4.16
N GLY A 166 -5.56 -16.39 -3.24
CA GLY A 166 -5.80 -17.76 -2.81
C GLY A 166 -4.84 -18.80 -3.38
N ARG A 167 -3.84 -18.40 -4.17
CA ARG A 167 -2.76 -19.31 -4.58
C ARG A 167 -1.71 -19.42 -3.46
N GLU A 168 -1.12 -20.61 -3.32
CA GLU A 168 -0.10 -20.88 -2.29
C GLU A 168 1.22 -20.14 -2.49
N ASP A 169 1.54 -19.77 -3.73
CA ASP A 169 2.78 -19.10 -4.11
C ASP A 169 2.72 -17.56 -4.00
N GLN A 170 1.55 -17.01 -3.66
CA GLN A 170 1.36 -15.55 -3.58
C GLN A 170 2.21 -14.89 -2.50
N SER A 171 2.64 -13.67 -2.78
CA SER A 171 3.47 -12.86 -1.88
C SER A 171 2.82 -12.59 -0.53
N VAL A 172 1.50 -12.54 -0.48
CA VAL A 172 0.70 -12.31 0.75
C VAL A 172 0.45 -13.58 1.57
N ASN A 173 0.84 -14.76 1.07
CA ASN A 173 0.78 -15.98 1.86
C ASN A 173 1.72 -15.89 3.08
N GLN A 174 1.22 -16.24 4.26
CA GLN A 174 1.96 -16.12 5.52
C GLN A 174 3.33 -16.82 5.50
N GLN A 175 3.42 -18.02 4.94
CA GLN A 175 4.69 -18.75 4.86
C GLN A 175 5.67 -18.08 3.90
N VAL A 176 5.16 -17.54 2.79
CA VAL A 176 5.96 -16.77 1.83
C VAL A 176 6.45 -15.47 2.48
N MET A 177 5.59 -14.77 3.21
CA MET A 177 5.95 -13.56 3.96
C MET A 177 7.04 -13.84 5.00
N MET A 178 6.94 -14.94 5.75
CA MET A 178 7.97 -15.33 6.72
C MET A 178 9.32 -15.60 6.06
N LYS A 179 9.33 -16.25 4.88
CA LYS A 179 10.57 -16.49 4.10
C LYS A 179 11.18 -15.20 3.54
N ARG A 180 10.38 -14.18 3.29
CA ARG A 180 10.78 -12.90 2.68
C ARG A 180 10.78 -11.74 3.69
N ILE A 181 10.83 -12.04 4.98
CA ILE A 181 10.69 -11.04 6.05
C ILE A 181 11.76 -9.93 5.96
N ASP A 182 12.96 -10.23 5.49
CA ASP A 182 14.03 -9.24 5.32
C ASP A 182 13.68 -8.19 4.26
N GLN A 183 12.87 -8.54 3.26
CA GLN A 183 12.38 -7.59 2.26
C GLN A 183 11.27 -6.71 2.82
N GLN A 184 10.38 -7.28 3.63
CA GLN A 184 9.37 -6.50 4.37
C GLN A 184 10.01 -5.52 5.35
N ASP A 185 11.08 -5.93 6.07
CA ASP A 185 11.87 -5.06 6.94
C ASP A 185 12.53 -3.91 6.13
N ARG A 186 13.12 -4.23 4.99
CA ARG A 186 13.69 -3.22 4.08
C ARG A 186 12.65 -2.18 3.67
N VAL A 187 11.47 -2.61 3.25
CA VAL A 187 10.37 -1.71 2.88
C VAL A 187 9.92 -0.87 4.06
N ASN A 188 9.80 -1.46 5.25
CA ASN A 188 9.42 -0.75 6.47
C ASN A 188 10.43 0.37 6.81
N ARG A 189 11.74 0.10 6.71
CA ARG A 189 12.79 1.11 6.91
C ARG A 189 12.72 2.24 5.88
N ILE A 190 12.49 1.91 4.61
CA ILE A 190 12.35 2.91 3.54
C ILE A 190 11.14 3.82 3.81
N ILE A 191 9.98 3.25 4.16
CA ILE A 191 8.77 4.02 4.44
C ILE A 191 8.96 4.89 5.69
N PHE A 192 9.58 4.36 6.75
CA PHE A 192 9.83 5.12 7.97
C PHE A 192 10.77 6.31 7.74
N GLY A 193 11.83 6.12 6.95
CA GLY A 193 12.80 7.16 6.62
C GLY A 193 12.35 8.12 5.51
N ALA A 194 11.20 7.87 4.87
CA ALA A 194 10.77 8.67 3.72
C ALA A 194 10.46 10.13 4.08
N PHE A 195 9.90 10.37 5.27
CA PHE A 195 9.51 11.70 5.72
C PHE A 195 9.66 11.85 7.25
N ASP A 196 10.00 13.06 7.69
CA ASP A 196 9.78 13.48 9.06
C ASP A 196 8.31 13.91 9.19
N LEU A 197 7.47 13.03 9.75
CA LEU A 197 6.03 13.27 9.85
C LEU A 197 5.68 14.49 10.72
N GLU A 198 6.55 14.88 11.65
CA GLU A 198 6.31 16.07 12.48
C GLU A 198 6.37 17.37 11.65
N LYS A 199 7.04 17.34 10.49
CA LYS A 199 7.09 18.48 9.56
C LYS A 199 5.89 18.55 8.61
N ILE A 200 5.04 17.53 8.58
CA ILE A 200 3.82 17.53 7.76
C ILE A 200 2.77 18.39 8.46
N SER A 201 2.45 19.53 7.87
CA SER A 201 1.52 20.52 8.44
C SER A 201 0.07 20.03 8.50
N ASN A 202 -0.37 19.28 7.48
CA ASN A 202 -1.73 18.75 7.44
C ASN A 202 -1.89 17.63 8.49
N LYS A 203 -2.69 17.92 9.53
CA LYS A 203 -2.87 17.02 10.68
C LYS A 203 -3.54 15.70 10.31
N LYS A 204 -4.47 15.70 9.35
CA LYS A 204 -5.19 14.49 8.94
C LYS A 204 -4.29 13.58 8.09
N LEU A 205 -3.54 14.15 7.14
CA LEU A 205 -2.52 13.41 6.41
C LEU A 205 -1.48 12.82 7.36
N ARG A 206 -0.93 13.63 8.27
CA ARG A 206 0.04 13.16 9.26
C ARG A 206 -0.51 12.00 10.09
N SER A 207 -1.73 12.10 10.58
CA SER A 207 -2.40 11.02 11.34
C SER A 207 -2.57 9.75 10.48
N TYR A 208 -2.94 9.90 9.22
CA TYR A 208 -3.07 8.78 8.29
C TYR A 208 -1.72 8.09 8.03
N LEU A 209 -0.66 8.86 7.80
CA LEU A 209 0.70 8.35 7.59
C LEU A 209 1.23 7.60 8.82
N TYR A 210 0.96 8.11 10.04
CA TYR A 210 1.26 7.36 11.27
C TYR A 210 0.50 6.05 11.36
N SER A 211 -0.79 6.04 11.01
CA SER A 211 -1.60 4.81 10.99
C SER A 211 -1.04 3.80 9.98
N TYR A 212 -0.60 4.26 8.82
CA TYR A 212 0.03 3.44 7.80
C TYR A 212 1.33 2.81 8.29
N LEU A 213 2.23 3.63 8.85
CA LEU A 213 3.47 3.15 9.48
C LEU A 213 3.20 2.13 10.59
N GLN A 214 2.18 2.37 11.42
CA GLN A 214 1.80 1.44 12.49
C GLN A 214 1.40 0.08 11.94
N ILE A 215 0.65 0.04 10.82
CA ILE A 215 0.29 -1.22 10.15
C ILE A 215 1.55 -1.93 9.64
N MET A 216 2.45 -1.22 8.96
CA MET A 216 3.69 -1.80 8.44
C MET A 216 4.58 -2.35 9.55
N CYS A 217 4.76 -1.59 10.65
CA CYS A 217 5.48 -2.04 11.83
C CYS A 217 4.81 -3.26 12.48
N THR A 218 3.48 -3.29 12.51
CA THR A 218 2.72 -4.43 13.05
C THR A 218 2.97 -5.68 12.23
N VAL A 219 2.79 -5.62 10.92
CA VAL A 219 3.00 -6.75 10.01
C VAL A 219 4.41 -7.32 10.18
N THR A 220 5.44 -6.46 10.11
CA THR A 220 6.84 -6.89 10.23
C THR A 220 7.14 -7.51 11.60
N THR A 221 6.71 -6.85 12.68
CA THR A 221 6.97 -7.31 14.06
C THR A 221 6.26 -8.62 14.38
N VAL A 222 5.02 -8.79 13.89
CA VAL A 222 4.26 -10.03 14.05
C VAL A 222 4.94 -11.19 13.33
N HIS A 223 5.41 -10.99 12.11
CA HIS A 223 6.08 -12.05 11.35
C HIS A 223 7.41 -12.45 12.01
N TYR A 224 8.18 -11.51 12.55
CA TYR A 224 9.34 -11.84 13.38
C TYR A 224 8.96 -12.67 14.63
N ALA A 225 7.85 -12.33 15.27
CA ALA A 225 7.36 -13.09 16.44
C ALA A 225 6.86 -14.49 16.06
N LEU A 226 6.29 -14.68 14.88
CA LEU A 226 5.87 -15.99 14.35
C LEU A 226 7.06 -16.88 14.01
N ILE A 227 8.08 -16.35 13.33
CA ILE A 227 9.34 -17.07 13.00
C ILE A 227 10.03 -17.55 14.28
N ASN A 228 10.16 -16.71 15.29
CA ASN A 228 10.64 -17.04 16.65
C ASN A 228 12.02 -17.72 16.73
N THR A 229 12.91 -17.46 15.80
CA THR A 229 14.34 -17.81 15.90
C THR A 229 15.10 -16.73 16.66
N GLU A 230 16.32 -17.04 17.11
CA GLU A 230 17.16 -16.00 17.72
C GLU A 230 17.48 -14.88 16.76
N ASP A 231 17.78 -15.21 15.50
CA ASP A 231 17.97 -14.24 14.41
C ASP A 231 16.75 -13.31 14.24
N SER A 232 15.53 -13.87 14.21
CA SER A 232 14.32 -13.05 14.04
C SER A 232 14.06 -12.12 15.23
N LYS A 233 14.45 -12.50 16.43
CA LYS A 233 14.36 -11.64 17.63
C LYS A 233 15.35 -10.48 17.53
N GLN A 234 16.59 -10.76 17.16
CA GLN A 234 17.63 -9.75 16.96
C GLN A 234 17.24 -8.77 15.82
N LYS A 235 16.71 -9.26 14.71
CA LYS A 235 16.21 -8.43 13.61
C LYS A 235 15.04 -7.55 14.04
N LYS A 236 14.10 -8.07 14.83
CA LYS A 236 13.03 -7.26 15.42
C LYS A 236 13.59 -6.11 16.27
N GLU A 237 14.53 -6.41 17.16
CA GLU A 237 15.16 -5.39 18.01
C GLU A 237 15.96 -4.39 17.18
N ALA A 238 16.66 -4.85 16.15
CA ALA A 238 17.38 -4.00 15.22
C ALA A 238 16.47 -3.05 14.43
N LEU A 239 15.27 -3.49 14.02
CA LEU A 239 14.29 -2.63 13.36
C LEU A 239 13.84 -1.49 14.30
N TRP A 240 13.41 -1.82 15.51
CA TRP A 240 12.95 -0.81 16.47
C TRP A 240 14.07 0.13 16.94
N SER A 241 15.31 -0.38 17.05
CA SER A 241 16.50 0.43 17.35
C SER A 241 16.87 1.36 16.19
N TYR A 242 16.77 0.89 14.94
CA TYR A 242 16.94 1.72 13.75
C TYR A 242 15.94 2.87 13.75
N MET A 243 14.66 2.59 13.96
CA MET A 243 13.61 3.63 13.98
C MET A 243 13.86 4.68 15.07
N LYS A 244 14.31 4.26 16.27
CA LYS A 244 14.68 5.19 17.34
C LYS A 244 15.86 6.08 16.94
N LYS A 245 16.87 5.51 16.30
CA LYS A 245 18.05 6.26 15.86
C LYS A 245 17.72 7.24 14.73
N GLU A 246 16.86 6.83 13.81
CA GLU A 246 16.48 7.62 12.64
C GLU A 246 15.60 8.82 13.00
N ASN A 247 14.54 8.61 13.79
CA ASN A 247 13.67 9.65 14.29
C ASN A 247 13.02 9.23 15.61
N GLU A 248 13.57 9.73 16.73
CA GLU A 248 13.11 9.35 18.07
C GLU A 248 11.67 9.77 18.35
N THR A 249 11.22 10.92 17.84
CA THR A 249 9.84 11.40 18.04
C THR A 249 8.85 10.49 17.35
N MET A 250 9.08 10.16 16.08
CA MET A 250 8.23 9.22 15.34
C MET A 250 8.25 7.84 15.97
N TRP A 251 9.45 7.34 16.35
CA TRP A 251 9.58 6.08 17.07
C TRP A 251 8.79 6.07 18.38
N HIS A 252 8.86 7.14 19.17
CA HIS A 252 8.12 7.27 20.43
C HIS A 252 6.61 7.16 20.17
N HIS A 253 6.10 7.87 19.17
CA HIS A 253 4.69 7.82 18.78
C HIS A 253 4.23 6.38 18.44
N LEU A 254 5.00 5.66 17.62
CA LEU A 254 4.68 4.29 17.21
C LEU A 254 4.88 3.30 18.36
N ARG A 255 5.99 3.40 19.11
CA ARG A 255 6.39 2.46 20.15
C ARG A 255 5.45 2.46 21.35
N PHE A 256 4.94 3.62 21.72
CA PHE A 256 4.07 3.81 22.88
C PHE A 256 2.58 3.95 22.52
N SER A 257 2.22 3.75 21.26
CA SER A 257 0.82 3.49 20.88
C SER A 257 0.34 2.17 21.52
N ALA A 258 -0.96 1.98 21.66
CA ALA A 258 -1.53 0.75 22.20
C ALA A 258 -1.03 -0.50 21.45
N GLN A 259 -0.96 -0.42 20.11
CA GLN A 259 -0.41 -1.49 19.27
C GLN A 259 1.10 -1.66 19.48
N GLY A 260 1.87 -0.57 19.50
CA GLY A 260 3.30 -0.60 19.71
C GLY A 260 3.70 -1.21 21.06
N ILE A 261 2.96 -0.92 22.13
CA ILE A 261 3.13 -1.54 23.44
C ILE A 261 2.89 -3.04 23.34
N ALA A 262 1.76 -3.46 22.77
CA ALA A 262 1.40 -4.87 22.62
C ALA A 262 2.45 -5.65 21.82
N LEU A 263 2.92 -5.10 20.69
CA LEU A 263 3.94 -5.71 19.81
C LEU A 263 5.29 -5.89 20.48
N ASN A 264 5.60 -5.10 21.49
CA ASN A 264 6.89 -5.08 22.17
C ASN A 264 6.84 -5.56 23.61
N LEU A 265 5.79 -6.27 24.00
CA LEU A 265 5.73 -6.97 25.27
C LEU A 265 6.86 -8.01 25.36
N PRO A 266 7.59 -8.06 26.51
CA PRO A 266 8.73 -8.95 26.64
C PRO A 266 8.33 -10.41 26.86
N GLY A 267 9.27 -11.31 26.58
CA GLY A 267 9.21 -12.70 26.94
C GLY A 267 8.19 -13.55 26.17
N LYS A 268 8.00 -14.78 26.62
CA LYS A 268 7.12 -15.77 25.97
C LYS A 268 5.64 -15.35 26.01
N VAL A 269 5.22 -14.69 27.08
CA VAL A 269 3.83 -14.22 27.26
C VAL A 269 3.52 -13.11 26.26
N GLY A 270 4.40 -12.11 26.12
CA GLY A 270 4.25 -11.04 25.14
C GLY A 270 4.14 -11.59 23.72
N ARG A 271 5.01 -12.52 23.34
CA ARG A 271 4.93 -13.19 22.04
C ARG A 271 3.59 -13.93 21.85
N ALA A 272 3.12 -14.65 22.87
CA ALA A 272 1.85 -15.37 22.77
C ALA A 272 0.66 -14.43 22.54
N ILE A 273 0.66 -13.26 23.18
CA ILE A 273 -0.36 -12.21 22.97
C ILE A 273 -0.32 -11.72 21.51
N VAL A 274 0.86 -11.39 20.98
CA VAL A 274 1.05 -10.93 19.60
C VAL A 274 0.56 -11.97 18.60
N CYS A 275 0.97 -13.24 18.73
CA CYS A 275 0.60 -14.30 17.82
C CYS A 275 -0.90 -14.62 17.87
N ARG A 276 -1.51 -14.66 19.08
CA ARG A 276 -2.95 -14.88 19.24
C ARG A 276 -3.77 -13.71 18.67
N GLY A 277 -3.35 -12.48 18.97
CA GLY A 277 -3.99 -11.28 18.41
C GLY A 277 -3.98 -11.27 16.89
N TYR A 278 -2.87 -11.66 16.27
CA TYR A 278 -2.76 -11.79 14.82
C TYR A 278 -3.69 -12.90 14.27
N GLY A 279 -3.71 -14.08 14.89
CA GLY A 279 -4.61 -15.16 14.47
C GLY A 279 -6.09 -14.80 14.58
N LEU A 280 -6.48 -13.99 15.57
CA LEU A 280 -7.82 -13.45 15.66
C LEU A 280 -8.08 -12.44 14.53
N ALA A 281 -7.17 -11.51 14.29
CA ALA A 281 -7.27 -10.54 13.21
C ALA A 281 -7.41 -11.22 11.84
N GLN A 282 -6.65 -12.27 11.55
CA GLN A 282 -6.79 -13.04 10.31
C GLN A 282 -8.20 -13.63 10.14
N ARG A 283 -8.80 -14.17 11.20
CA ARG A 283 -10.16 -14.74 11.16
C ARG A 283 -11.24 -13.69 10.91
N PHE A 284 -11.10 -12.48 11.49
CA PHE A 284 -12.07 -11.41 11.36
C PHE A 284 -11.94 -10.61 10.07
N PHE A 285 -10.72 -10.41 9.57
CA PHE A 285 -10.44 -9.55 8.42
C PHE A 285 -10.10 -10.32 7.13
N GLY A 286 -10.05 -11.65 7.19
CA GLY A 286 -9.89 -12.49 6.00
C GLY A 286 -8.52 -12.39 5.32
N PHE A 287 -7.48 -12.00 6.04
CA PHE A 287 -6.10 -12.02 5.55
C PHE A 287 -5.56 -13.46 5.49
N SER A 288 -6.06 -14.27 4.56
CA SER A 288 -5.55 -15.63 4.34
C SER A 288 -5.75 -16.04 2.89
#